data_6bc8d578ef10588c140d7b2eb0ab7de0
#
_entry.id   6bc8d578ef10588c140d7b2eb0ab7de0
#
_cell.length_a   1.000
_cell.length_b   1.000
_cell.length_c   1.000
_cell.angle_alpha   90.00
_cell.angle_beta   90.00
_cell.angle_gamma   90.00
#
_symmetry.space_group_name_H-M   'P 1'
#
loop_
_entity.id
_entity.type
_entity.pdbx_description
1 polymer ?
#
loop_
_entity_poly.entity_id
_entity_poly.type
_entity_poly.pdbx_seq_one_letter_code
_entity_poly.pdbx_strand_id
1 'polypeptide(L)'
;MKILILCTGNSCRSQMAHGFLQSFDPAITVCSAGTEASGKLNQQAVAAMKEVGIDISQNTSDPVDMYLGEEWDYVITVCGGANEACPAFTGKVQHRLHIGFDDPSHVIGTDEFVWSEYIRVRDEIKDGFWKFYVENL
;
A
#
# COMPACT_ATOMS: atom_id res chain seq x y z
N MET A 1 5.05 16.91 -2.38
CA MET A 1 5.23 15.63 -3.10
C MET A 1 3.99 14.78 -2.92
N LYS A 2 3.50 14.18 -4.00
CA LYS A 2 2.31 13.34 -4.01
C LYS A 2 2.67 11.94 -4.49
N ILE A 3 2.31 10.93 -3.70
CA ILE A 3 2.63 9.53 -3.98
C ILE A 3 1.35 8.69 -3.87
N LEU A 4 1.08 7.91 -4.92
CA LEU A 4 -0.04 6.98 -4.96
C LEU A 4 0.50 5.55 -4.90
N ILE A 5 -0.02 4.77 -3.97
CA ILE A 5 0.33 3.36 -3.80
C ILE A 5 -0.85 2.51 -4.28
N LEU A 6 -0.59 1.59 -5.21
CA LEU A 6 -1.61 0.75 -5.83
C LEU A 6 -1.46 -0.72 -5.45
N CYS A 7 -2.59 -1.33 -5.13
CA CYS A 7 -2.74 -2.77 -4.97
C CYS A 7 -4.01 -3.19 -5.71
N THR A 8 -4.39 -4.46 -5.65
CA THR A 8 -5.65 -4.91 -6.25
C THR A 8 -6.84 -4.47 -5.39
N GLY A 9 -6.92 -4.95 -4.16
CA GLY A 9 -8.08 -4.70 -3.28
C GLY A 9 -8.02 -3.44 -2.45
N ASN A 10 -6.87 -2.81 -2.33
CA ASN A 10 -6.61 -1.66 -1.43
C ASN A 10 -7.10 -1.92 0.00
N SER A 11 -6.84 -3.11 0.50
CA SER A 11 -7.29 -3.52 1.82
C SER A 11 -6.16 -3.92 2.78
N CYS A 12 -5.03 -4.39 2.26
CA CYS A 12 -3.94 -4.94 3.07
C CYS A 12 -2.58 -4.31 2.72
N ARG A 13 -1.90 -4.79 1.67
CA ARG A 13 -0.52 -4.38 1.35
C ARG A 13 -0.37 -2.89 1.08
N SER A 14 -1.21 -2.32 0.25
CA SER A 14 -1.17 -0.88 -0.05
C SER A 14 -1.52 -0.02 1.16
N GLN A 15 -2.39 -0.51 2.04
CA GLN A 15 -2.74 0.20 3.27
C GLN A 15 -1.58 0.22 4.27
N MET A 16 -0.86 -0.89 4.41
CA MET A 16 0.32 -0.94 5.27
C MET A 16 1.43 -0.04 4.71
N ALA A 17 1.68 -0.09 3.41
CA ALA A 17 2.65 0.77 2.75
C ALA A 17 2.30 2.26 2.90
N HIS A 18 1.03 2.60 2.74
CA HIS A 18 0.51 3.95 2.96
C HIS A 18 0.82 4.41 4.38
N GLY A 19 0.51 3.58 5.37
CA GLY A 19 0.76 3.90 6.77
C GLY A 19 2.23 4.15 7.07
N PHE A 20 3.11 3.28 6.59
CA PHE A 20 4.55 3.46 6.80
C PHE A 20 5.09 4.72 6.13
N LEU A 21 4.82 4.90 4.86
CA LEU A 21 5.39 6.04 4.12
C LEU A 21 4.91 7.37 4.71
N GLN A 22 3.64 7.47 5.06
CA GLN A 22 3.11 8.67 5.70
C GLN A 22 3.73 8.90 7.08
N SER A 23 4.03 7.83 7.82
CA SER A 23 4.69 7.94 9.13
C SER A 23 6.15 8.37 9.02
N PHE A 24 6.84 8.02 7.92
CA PHE A 24 8.22 8.43 7.71
C PHE A 24 8.35 9.94 7.46
N ASP A 25 7.37 10.51 6.78
CA ASP A 25 7.40 11.93 6.45
C ASP A 25 5.97 12.50 6.34
N PRO A 26 5.48 13.19 7.37
CA PRO A 26 4.15 13.78 7.36
C PRO A 26 3.95 14.88 6.32
N ALA A 27 5.03 15.42 5.74
CA ALA A 27 4.94 16.46 4.71
C ALA A 27 4.60 15.91 3.32
N ILE A 28 4.74 14.59 3.10
CA ILE A 28 4.37 13.93 1.86
C ILE A 28 2.86 13.69 1.85
N THR A 29 2.21 13.92 0.72
CA THR A 29 0.83 13.51 0.52
C THR A 29 0.82 12.08 -0.02
N VAL A 30 0.46 11.13 0.83
CA VAL A 30 0.37 9.72 0.46
C VAL A 30 -1.10 9.34 0.29
N CYS A 31 -1.40 8.70 -0.85
CA CYS A 31 -2.71 8.10 -1.10
C CYS A 31 -2.51 6.64 -1.49
N SER A 32 -3.55 5.84 -1.33
CA SER A 32 -3.54 4.46 -1.81
C SER A 32 -4.87 4.12 -2.46
N ALA A 33 -4.85 3.20 -3.42
CA ALA A 33 -6.03 2.81 -4.16
C ALA A 33 -5.91 1.38 -4.68
N GLY A 34 -7.01 0.84 -5.17
CA GLY A 34 -7.07 -0.49 -5.76
C GLY A 34 -7.58 -0.47 -7.18
N THR A 35 -7.03 -1.35 -8.01
CA THR A 35 -7.55 -1.57 -9.37
C THR A 35 -8.92 -2.26 -9.32
N GLU A 36 -9.18 -3.01 -8.24
CA GLU A 36 -10.45 -3.65 -7.90
C GLU A 36 -10.71 -3.46 -6.40
N ALA A 37 -10.85 -2.21 -5.95
CA ALA A 37 -10.97 -1.89 -4.53
C ALA A 37 -12.12 -2.64 -3.87
N SER A 38 -11.84 -3.28 -2.72
CA SER A 38 -12.83 -4.07 -1.99
C SER A 38 -13.82 -3.21 -1.20
N GLY A 39 -13.47 -1.95 -0.96
CA GLY A 39 -14.26 -1.03 -0.13
C GLY A 39 -14.10 -1.23 1.37
N LYS A 40 -13.26 -2.19 1.79
CA LYS A 40 -13.05 -2.53 3.20
C LYS A 40 -11.58 -2.72 3.51
N LEU A 41 -11.17 -2.36 4.73
CA LEU A 41 -9.84 -2.62 5.23
C LEU A 41 -9.74 -4.05 5.76
N ASN A 42 -8.58 -4.68 5.56
CA ASN A 42 -8.27 -5.96 6.17
C ASN A 42 -7.97 -5.74 7.65
N GLN A 43 -8.77 -6.34 8.53
CA GLN A 43 -8.66 -6.11 9.97
C GLN A 43 -7.37 -6.64 10.58
N GLN A 44 -6.79 -7.69 10.02
CA GLN A 44 -5.49 -8.18 10.47
C GLN A 44 -4.36 -7.20 10.10
N ALA A 45 -4.46 -6.56 8.93
CA ALA A 45 -3.53 -5.50 8.56
C ALA A 45 -3.64 -4.30 9.52
N VAL A 46 -4.86 -3.91 9.87
CA VAL A 46 -5.09 -2.83 10.85
C VAL A 46 -4.43 -3.19 12.19
N ALA A 47 -4.63 -4.42 12.67
CA ALA A 47 -4.04 -4.89 13.92
C ALA A 47 -2.51 -4.95 13.85
N ALA A 48 -1.95 -5.44 12.74
CA ALA A 48 -0.51 -5.53 12.54
C ALA A 48 0.16 -4.14 12.57
N MET A 49 -0.47 -3.15 11.97
CA MET A 49 0.04 -1.78 11.97
C MET A 49 -0.08 -1.13 13.34
N LYS A 50 -1.18 -1.39 14.05
CA LYS A 50 -1.37 -0.89 15.42
C LYS A 50 -0.26 -1.37 16.35
N GLU A 51 0.21 -2.61 16.18
CA GLU A 51 1.28 -3.18 16.99
C GLU A 51 2.58 -2.34 16.90
N VAL A 52 2.82 -1.70 15.78
CA VAL A 52 3.99 -0.82 15.58
C VAL A 52 3.66 0.66 15.72
N GLY A 53 2.50 0.98 16.31
CA GLY A 53 2.11 2.34 16.63
C GLY A 53 1.52 3.15 15.47
N ILE A 54 1.12 2.50 14.39
CA ILE A 54 0.52 3.17 13.22
C ILE A 54 -0.94 2.79 13.10
N ASP A 55 -1.82 3.78 13.18
CA ASP A 55 -3.26 3.59 13.04
C ASP A 55 -3.71 3.84 11.61
N ILE A 56 -4.11 2.78 10.90
CA ILE A 56 -4.70 2.87 9.56
C ILE A 56 -6.21 2.64 9.58
N SER A 57 -6.83 2.50 10.75
CA SER A 57 -8.25 2.14 10.88
C SER A 57 -9.19 3.17 10.27
N GLN A 58 -8.77 4.41 10.12
CA GLN A 58 -9.57 5.50 9.54
C GLN A 58 -9.34 5.66 8.04
N ASN A 59 -8.44 4.90 7.44
CA ASN A 59 -8.22 4.91 6.00
C ASN A 59 -9.42 4.27 5.29
N THR A 60 -9.57 4.59 4.01
CA THR A 60 -10.62 4.02 3.17
C THR A 60 -10.02 3.19 2.05
N SER A 61 -10.78 2.21 1.56
CA SER A 61 -10.40 1.43 0.38
C SER A 61 -11.05 2.09 -0.84
N ASP A 62 -10.21 2.67 -1.70
CA ASP A 62 -10.66 3.55 -2.77
C ASP A 62 -10.32 2.98 -4.16
N PRO A 63 -11.19 3.14 -5.16
CA PRO A 63 -10.87 2.75 -6.52
C PRO A 63 -9.84 3.71 -7.14
N VAL A 64 -8.92 3.15 -7.94
CA VAL A 64 -7.89 3.96 -8.62
C VAL A 64 -8.49 5.01 -9.55
N ASP A 65 -9.71 4.78 -10.05
CA ASP A 65 -10.40 5.71 -10.95
C ASP A 65 -10.52 7.13 -10.37
N MET A 66 -10.58 7.25 -9.04
CA MET A 66 -10.63 8.56 -8.37
C MET A 66 -9.37 9.38 -8.59
N TYR A 67 -8.25 8.75 -8.94
CA TYR A 67 -6.94 9.39 -8.96
C TYR A 67 -6.31 9.53 -10.34
N LEU A 68 -6.98 9.03 -11.38
CA LEU A 68 -6.43 8.98 -12.73
C LEU A 68 -6.15 10.35 -13.35
N GLY A 69 -6.91 11.38 -12.94
CA GLY A 69 -6.78 12.74 -13.46
C GLY A 69 -5.81 13.61 -12.67
N GLU A 70 -5.30 13.13 -11.55
CA GLU A 70 -4.39 13.91 -10.71
C GLU A 70 -2.94 13.73 -11.14
N GLU A 71 -2.10 14.68 -10.76
CA GLU A 71 -0.65 14.61 -10.99
C GLU A 71 0.01 13.90 -9.81
N TRP A 72 0.96 12.99 -10.13
CA TRP A 72 1.68 12.20 -9.13
C TRP A 72 3.18 12.28 -9.37
N ASP A 73 3.94 12.47 -8.30
CA ASP A 73 5.39 12.36 -8.36
C ASP A 73 5.81 10.90 -8.50
N TYR A 74 5.12 10.00 -7.78
CA TYR A 74 5.33 8.55 -7.84
C TYR A 74 4.01 7.81 -7.85
N VAL A 75 3.91 6.80 -8.71
CA VAL A 75 2.87 5.77 -8.64
C VAL A 75 3.58 4.45 -8.40
N ILE A 76 3.31 3.82 -7.26
CA ILE A 76 4.01 2.61 -6.81
C ILE A 76 3.01 1.47 -6.69
N THR A 77 3.19 0.40 -7.49
CA THR A 77 2.41 -0.83 -7.35
C THR A 77 3.10 -1.77 -6.37
N VAL A 78 2.32 -2.41 -5.49
CA VAL A 78 2.85 -3.30 -4.45
C VAL A 78 2.41 -4.75 -4.62
N CYS A 79 1.65 -5.06 -5.67
CA CYS A 79 1.30 -6.42 -6.04
C CYS A 79 1.35 -6.60 -7.56
N GLY A 80 1.56 -7.85 -8.02
CA GLY A 80 1.66 -8.16 -9.45
C GLY A 80 0.38 -7.81 -10.22
N GLY A 81 -0.79 -8.09 -9.63
CA GLY A 81 -2.08 -7.78 -10.25
C GLY A 81 -2.26 -6.29 -10.55
N ALA A 82 -1.91 -5.41 -9.60
CA ALA A 82 -1.98 -3.97 -9.81
C ALA A 82 -0.96 -3.49 -10.84
N ASN A 83 0.24 -4.09 -10.87
CA ASN A 83 1.26 -3.77 -11.85
C ASN A 83 0.81 -4.10 -13.28
N GLU A 84 0.12 -5.24 -13.45
CA GLU A 84 -0.39 -5.68 -14.75
C GLU A 84 -1.64 -4.93 -15.19
N ALA A 85 -2.53 -4.63 -14.23
CA ALA A 85 -3.84 -4.02 -14.49
C ALA A 85 -3.84 -2.50 -14.30
N CYS A 86 -2.68 -1.87 -14.10
CA CYS A 86 -2.59 -0.44 -13.86
C CYS A 86 -3.17 0.35 -15.05
N PRO A 87 -4.23 1.14 -14.84
CA PRO A 87 -4.84 1.88 -15.93
C PRO A 87 -3.98 3.06 -16.38
N ALA A 88 -4.32 3.64 -17.52
CA ALA A 88 -3.64 4.85 -18.00
C ALA A 88 -4.07 6.05 -17.16
N PHE A 89 -3.10 6.81 -16.68
CA PHE A 89 -3.34 8.09 -16.01
C PHE A 89 -3.45 9.20 -17.04
N THR A 90 -4.45 10.08 -16.88
CA THR A 90 -4.59 11.28 -17.72
C THR A 90 -3.80 12.45 -17.14
N GLY A 91 -3.57 12.45 -15.82
CA GLY A 91 -2.65 13.37 -15.17
C GLY A 91 -1.20 12.93 -15.34
N LYS A 92 -0.28 13.85 -15.06
CA LYS A 92 1.15 13.58 -15.20
C LYS A 92 1.66 12.68 -14.08
N VAL A 93 2.37 11.61 -14.43
CA VAL A 93 3.07 10.74 -13.49
C VAL A 93 4.57 10.85 -13.77
N GLN A 94 5.33 11.35 -12.81
CA GLN A 94 6.78 11.56 -12.96
C GLN A 94 7.54 10.23 -12.97
N HIS A 95 7.21 9.34 -12.02
CA HIS A 95 7.89 8.06 -11.86
C HIS A 95 6.89 6.94 -11.57
N ARG A 96 7.10 5.79 -12.19
CA ARG A 96 6.33 4.57 -11.95
C ARG A 96 7.27 3.51 -11.44
N LEU A 97 6.93 2.89 -10.30
CA LEU A 97 7.74 1.85 -9.68
C LEU A 97 6.86 0.66 -9.32
N HIS A 98 7.50 -0.51 -9.23
CA HIS A 98 6.88 -1.70 -8.69
C HIS A 98 7.76 -2.22 -7.55
N ILE A 99 7.19 -2.27 -6.34
CA ILE A 99 7.84 -2.82 -5.15
C ILE A 99 6.90 -3.90 -4.62
N GLY A 100 7.04 -5.13 -5.12
CA GLY A 100 6.10 -6.21 -4.85
C GLY A 100 6.31 -6.87 -3.50
N PHE A 101 5.20 -7.33 -2.89
CA PHE A 101 5.18 -8.07 -1.64
C PHE A 101 4.18 -9.22 -1.72
N ASP A 102 4.42 -10.27 -0.94
CA ASP A 102 3.50 -11.39 -0.82
C ASP A 102 2.17 -10.95 -0.21
N ASP A 103 1.10 -11.62 -0.59
CA ASP A 103 -0.23 -11.37 -0.03
C ASP A 103 -0.49 -12.29 1.16
N PRO A 104 -0.50 -11.78 2.40
CA PRO A 104 -0.75 -12.61 3.57
C PRO A 104 -2.23 -13.00 3.73
N SER A 105 -3.14 -12.35 3.02
CA SER A 105 -4.58 -12.57 3.17
C SER A 105 -5.05 -13.92 2.62
N HIS A 106 -4.24 -14.58 1.79
CA HIS A 106 -4.55 -15.88 1.21
C HIS A 106 -3.82 -17.04 1.89
N VAL A 107 -3.03 -16.77 2.92
CA VAL A 107 -2.30 -17.81 3.65
C VAL A 107 -3.27 -18.66 4.45
N ILE A 108 -3.07 -20.00 4.39
CA ILE A 108 -3.89 -20.98 5.10
C ILE A 108 -3.03 -21.64 6.19
N GLY A 109 -3.58 -21.79 7.38
CA GLY A 109 -2.91 -22.41 8.50
C GLY A 109 -3.59 -22.10 9.82
N THR A 110 -2.86 -22.33 10.93
CA THR A 110 -3.34 -21.92 12.26
C THR A 110 -3.42 -20.40 12.35
N ASP A 111 -4.20 -19.89 13.30
CA ASP A 111 -4.30 -18.45 13.52
C ASP A 111 -2.92 -17.84 13.82
N GLU A 112 -2.11 -18.55 14.59
CA GLU A 112 -0.74 -18.11 14.92
C GLU A 112 0.14 -18.03 13.69
N PHE A 113 0.07 -19.03 12.80
CA PHE A 113 0.83 -19.02 11.56
C PHE A 113 0.39 -17.89 10.64
N VAL A 114 -0.92 -17.74 10.44
CA VAL A 114 -1.48 -16.66 9.61
C VAL A 114 -1.04 -15.29 10.15
N TRP A 115 -1.13 -15.08 11.45
CA TRP A 115 -0.68 -13.84 12.08
C TRP A 115 0.81 -13.58 11.84
N SER A 116 1.65 -14.63 11.98
CA SER A 116 3.09 -14.51 11.73
C SER A 116 3.39 -14.05 10.30
N GLU A 117 2.56 -14.46 9.33
CA GLU A 117 2.73 -14.06 7.93
C GLU A 117 2.34 -12.59 7.71
N TYR A 118 1.30 -12.09 8.39
CA TYR A 118 0.98 -10.65 8.38
C TYR A 118 2.13 -9.83 8.96
N ILE A 119 2.74 -10.29 10.06
CA ILE A 119 3.88 -9.62 10.68
C ILE A 119 5.09 -9.62 9.76
N ARG A 120 5.39 -10.75 9.12
CA ARG A 120 6.50 -10.88 8.16
C ARG A 120 6.33 -9.90 7.00
N VAL A 121 5.17 -9.90 6.36
CA VAL A 121 4.90 -9.03 5.21
C VAL A 121 4.90 -7.56 5.64
N ARG A 122 4.31 -7.23 6.79
CA ARG A 122 4.37 -5.88 7.36
C ARG A 122 5.81 -5.38 7.46
N ASP A 123 6.70 -6.20 8.02
CA ASP A 123 8.09 -5.81 8.24
C ASP A 123 8.85 -5.69 6.92
N GLU A 124 8.57 -6.55 5.94
CA GLU A 124 9.13 -6.43 4.58
C GLU A 124 8.68 -5.16 3.89
N ILE A 125 7.41 -4.79 4.03
CA ILE A 125 6.86 -3.54 3.47
C ILE A 125 7.56 -2.34 4.12
N LYS A 126 7.72 -2.35 5.43
CA LYS A 126 8.44 -1.29 6.15
C LYS A 126 9.84 -1.10 5.58
N ASP A 127 10.59 -2.18 5.46
CA ASP A 127 11.97 -2.12 4.98
C ASP A 127 12.04 -1.66 3.53
N GLY A 128 11.17 -2.18 2.67
CA GLY A 128 11.11 -1.81 1.26
C GLY A 128 10.76 -0.33 1.05
N PHE A 129 9.79 0.19 1.78
CA PHE A 129 9.40 1.60 1.69
C PHE A 129 10.38 2.53 2.39
N TRP A 130 11.04 2.08 3.45
CA TRP A 130 12.12 2.85 4.06
C TRP A 130 13.28 3.03 3.08
N LYS A 131 13.67 1.96 2.39
CA LYS A 131 14.70 2.02 1.35
C LYS A 131 14.30 2.97 0.23
N PHE A 132 13.05 2.87 -0.25
CA PHE A 132 12.52 3.79 -1.25
C PHE A 132 12.61 5.24 -0.78
N TYR A 133 12.18 5.50 0.46
CA TYR A 133 12.18 6.84 1.04
C TYR A 133 13.59 7.44 1.10
N VAL A 134 14.54 6.68 1.63
CA VAL A 134 15.92 7.13 1.80
C VAL A 134 16.61 7.37 0.45
N GLU A 135 16.35 6.53 -0.55
CA GLU A 135 17.00 6.60 -1.87
C GLU A 135 16.39 7.63 -2.81
N ASN A 136 15.12 7.99 -2.64
CA ASN A 136 14.38 8.80 -3.63
C ASN A 136 13.80 10.10 -3.06
N LEU A 137 13.61 10.18 -1.79
CA LEU A 137 12.98 11.31 -1.12
C LEU A 137 13.89 11.92 -0.08
#